data_88b11901cd243919a8375dcdf3a163ca
#
_entry.id   88b11901cd243919a8375dcdf3a163ca
#
_cell.length_a   1.000
_cell.length_b   1.000
_cell.length_c   1.000
_cell.angle_alpha   90.00
_cell.angle_beta   90.00
_cell.angle_gamma   90.00
#
_symmetry.space_group_name_H-M   'P 1'
#
loop_
_entity.id
_entity.type
_entity.pdbx_description
1 polymer ?
#
loop_
_entity_poly.entity_id
_entity_poly.type
_entity_poly.pdbx_seq_one_letter_code
_entity_poly.pdbx_strand_id
1 'polypeptide(L)'
;MKTKNIVIIIIVIALVGIGAWALLGGKIGIKEGLVPIGEEAVTPEEGAEETGLSLTEILGKAKGLSSLKYDAVVTAPGEVAVTTKMWWKGEKMRMEGTFEGKTMVYLIDMGEGLAYIYFPADNTAIEMDLAEAQESIGESPTEQSESVTQYNPVTLGTEVLDGKNCRVIEYTAEAVKTKSWVWIDYGLIIKIESTTDEGTSVFELKNIDFGAIPDSMFELPAGVQMMEIPFLGL
;
A
#
# COMPACT_ATOMS: atom_id res chain seq x y z
N MET A 1 4.41 -14.00 17.87
CA MET A 1 3.38 -14.16 16.84
C MET A 1 2.98 -12.78 16.30
N LYS A 2 3.90 -11.96 15.74
CA LYS A 2 3.56 -10.65 15.16
C LYS A 2 4.37 -10.33 13.90
N THR A 3 4.99 -11.32 13.32
CA THR A 3 6.09 -11.14 12.39
C THR A 3 5.74 -11.43 10.91
N LYS A 4 4.50 -11.68 10.61
CA LYS A 4 4.06 -11.94 9.22
C LYS A 4 3.82 -10.67 8.39
N ASN A 5 3.91 -9.47 9.00
CA ASN A 5 3.21 -8.31 8.47
C ASN A 5 3.95 -7.51 7.37
N ILE A 6 5.29 -7.50 7.31
CA ILE A 6 5.98 -6.63 6.33
C ILE A 6 6.13 -7.29 4.94
N VAL A 7 6.46 -8.55 4.88
CA VAL A 7 6.40 -9.30 3.60
C VAL A 7 4.96 -9.43 3.12
N ILE A 8 4.02 -9.54 4.07
CA ILE A 8 2.59 -9.58 3.81
C ILE A 8 2.07 -8.25 3.24
N ILE A 9 2.55 -7.06 3.64
CA ILE A 9 2.06 -5.78 3.13
C ILE A 9 2.27 -5.66 1.62
N ILE A 10 3.41 -6.09 1.09
CA ILE A 10 3.66 -6.06 -0.36
C ILE A 10 2.80 -7.11 -1.08
N ILE A 11 2.62 -8.28 -0.48
CA ILE A 11 1.84 -9.38 -1.05
C ILE A 11 0.33 -9.13 -0.90
N VAL A 12 -0.12 -8.51 0.18
CA VAL A 12 -1.55 -8.37 0.52
C VAL A 12 -2.27 -7.37 -0.38
N ILE A 13 -1.61 -6.27 -0.81
CA ILE A 13 -2.23 -5.38 -1.82
C ILE A 13 -2.47 -6.14 -3.14
N ALA A 14 -1.61 -7.09 -3.49
CA ALA A 14 -1.82 -7.98 -4.63
C ALA A 14 -2.84 -9.11 -4.32
N LEU A 15 -2.86 -9.65 -3.09
CA LEU A 15 -3.71 -10.78 -2.68
C LEU A 15 -5.14 -10.37 -2.32
N VAL A 16 -5.41 -9.12 -1.92
CA VAL A 16 -6.80 -8.65 -1.73
C VAL A 16 -7.60 -8.76 -3.04
N GLY A 17 -6.94 -8.55 -4.18
CA GLY A 17 -7.54 -8.87 -5.48
C GLY A 17 -7.81 -10.37 -5.67
N ILE A 18 -6.91 -11.23 -5.24
CA ILE A 18 -6.99 -12.69 -5.40
C ILE A 18 -7.95 -13.31 -4.39
N GLY A 19 -7.95 -12.85 -3.13
CA GLY A 19 -8.82 -13.37 -2.06
C GLY A 19 -10.30 -13.13 -2.33
N ALA A 20 -10.68 -11.92 -2.74
CA ALA A 20 -12.06 -11.61 -3.12
C ALA A 20 -12.52 -12.43 -4.33
N TRP A 21 -11.61 -12.79 -5.25
CA TRP A 21 -11.91 -13.59 -6.42
C TRP A 21 -12.08 -15.10 -6.08
N ALA A 22 -11.27 -15.62 -5.17
CA ALA A 22 -11.43 -17.01 -4.68
C ALA A 22 -12.78 -17.23 -4.00
N LEU A 23 -13.29 -16.24 -3.25
CA LEU A 23 -14.62 -16.25 -2.65
C LEU A 23 -15.76 -16.20 -3.69
N LEU A 24 -15.51 -15.66 -4.88
CA LEU A 24 -16.47 -15.58 -6.00
C LEU A 24 -16.38 -16.77 -6.98
N GLY A 25 -15.56 -17.80 -6.68
CA GLY A 25 -15.52 -19.07 -7.42
C GLY A 25 -14.75 -19.07 -8.74
N GLY A 26 -13.85 -18.13 -8.94
CA GLY A 26 -13.03 -18.03 -10.15
C GLY A 26 -11.80 -18.96 -10.18
N LYS A 27 -11.48 -19.52 -11.35
CA LYS A 27 -10.25 -20.30 -11.57
C LYS A 27 -9.20 -19.42 -12.25
N ILE A 28 -7.98 -19.37 -11.69
CA ILE A 28 -6.86 -18.61 -12.24
C ILE A 28 -6.40 -19.24 -13.55
N GLY A 29 -6.65 -18.56 -14.66
CA GLY A 29 -6.07 -18.88 -15.97
C GLY A 29 -5.00 -17.83 -16.29
N ILE A 30 -3.74 -18.16 -16.03
CA ILE A 30 -2.60 -17.32 -16.42
C ILE A 30 -2.47 -17.37 -17.95
N LYS A 31 -2.76 -16.26 -18.63
CA LYS A 31 -2.38 -16.08 -20.03
C LYS A 31 -1.05 -15.35 -20.09
N GLU A 32 -0.03 -16.08 -20.57
CA GLU A 32 1.27 -15.53 -20.92
C GLU A 32 1.12 -14.46 -22.01
N GLY A 33 1.63 -13.27 -21.69
CA GLY A 33 1.80 -12.17 -22.61
C GLY A 33 2.87 -11.24 -22.07
N LEU A 34 4.12 -11.73 -22.01
CA LEU A 34 5.29 -10.97 -21.58
C LEU A 34 5.64 -9.90 -22.61
N VAL A 35 5.48 -8.63 -22.24
CA VAL A 35 6.22 -7.52 -22.84
C VAL A 35 7.33 -7.17 -21.86
N PRO A 36 8.60 -7.33 -22.19
CA PRO A 36 9.70 -6.94 -21.29
C PRO A 36 9.75 -5.42 -21.21
N ILE A 37 9.45 -4.89 -20.04
CA ILE A 37 9.76 -3.50 -19.71
C ILE A 37 11.24 -3.48 -19.34
N GLY A 38 12.03 -2.72 -20.12
CA GLY A 38 13.46 -2.54 -19.87
C GLY A 38 13.69 -2.00 -18.47
N GLU A 39 14.67 -2.59 -17.78
CA GLU A 39 15.30 -2.01 -16.60
C GLU A 39 15.90 -0.65 -16.99
N GLU A 40 15.16 0.42 -16.78
CA GLU A 40 15.80 1.73 -16.63
C GLU A 40 16.44 1.74 -15.23
N ALA A 41 17.73 1.47 -15.21
CA ALA A 41 18.57 1.73 -14.05
C ALA A 41 18.43 3.23 -13.72
N VAL A 42 17.68 3.55 -12.66
CA VAL A 42 17.64 4.89 -12.08
C VAL A 42 19.04 5.15 -11.54
N THR A 43 19.83 5.91 -12.30
CA THR A 43 21.10 6.47 -11.83
C THR A 43 20.78 7.39 -10.64
N PRO A 44 21.43 7.21 -9.46
CA PRO A 44 21.26 8.15 -8.35
C PRO A 44 21.65 9.54 -8.83
N GLU A 45 20.75 10.51 -8.77
CA GLU A 45 21.12 11.92 -8.93
C GLU A 45 21.97 12.32 -7.72
N GLU A 46 23.26 12.53 -7.95
CA GLU A 46 24.18 13.15 -6.99
C GLU A 46 23.69 14.58 -6.70
N GLY A 47 23.14 14.83 -5.52
CA GLY A 47 22.75 16.19 -5.12
C GLY A 47 21.79 16.30 -3.95
N ALA A 48 21.48 15.22 -3.22
CA ALA A 48 20.63 15.32 -2.04
C ALA A 48 21.36 16.04 -0.89
N GLU A 49 20.81 17.20 -0.46
CA GLU A 49 21.35 17.92 0.71
C GLU A 49 21.26 17.06 1.97
N GLU A 50 22.40 16.91 2.68
CA GLU A 50 22.40 16.30 4.02
C GLU A 50 21.69 17.26 4.99
N THR A 51 20.44 16.96 5.30
CA THR A 51 19.74 17.61 6.42
C THR A 51 20.36 17.11 7.72
N GLY A 52 20.73 17.99 8.65
CA GLY A 52 21.27 17.61 9.96
C GLY A 52 20.26 16.90 10.88
N LEU A 53 19.07 16.50 10.36
CA LEU A 53 18.02 15.82 11.11
C LEU A 53 18.33 14.33 11.28
N SER A 54 18.07 13.83 12.48
CA SER A 54 18.09 12.38 12.76
C SER A 54 16.93 11.67 12.05
N LEU A 55 17.08 10.37 11.81
CA LEU A 55 16.01 9.55 11.22
C LEU A 55 14.70 9.62 12.04
N THR A 56 14.80 9.61 13.37
CA THR A 56 13.62 9.72 14.25
C THR A 56 12.90 11.06 14.10
N GLU A 57 13.63 12.17 13.94
CA GLU A 57 13.03 13.49 13.70
C GLU A 57 12.35 13.53 12.32
N ILE A 58 12.96 12.92 11.30
CA ILE A 58 12.36 12.83 9.97
C ILE A 58 11.05 12.03 10.03
N LEU A 59 11.08 10.80 10.53
CA LEU A 59 9.92 9.92 10.63
C LEU A 59 8.79 10.51 11.48
N GLY A 60 9.15 11.25 12.54
CA GLY A 60 8.18 11.93 13.40
C GLY A 60 7.29 12.95 12.69
N LYS A 61 7.69 13.47 11.52
CA LYS A 61 6.88 14.42 10.74
C LYS A 61 5.60 13.78 10.18
N ALA A 62 5.60 12.46 9.92
CA ALA A 62 4.44 11.75 9.40
C ALA A 62 3.22 11.82 10.33
N LYS A 63 3.44 11.97 11.65
CA LYS A 63 2.36 12.12 12.66
C LYS A 63 1.47 13.34 12.45
N GLY A 64 1.97 14.36 11.76
CA GLY A 64 1.22 15.57 11.46
C GLY A 64 0.28 15.46 10.25
N LEU A 65 0.30 14.35 9.53
CA LEU A 65 -0.50 14.14 8.34
C LEU A 65 -1.90 13.66 8.72
N SER A 66 -2.91 14.42 8.34
CA SER A 66 -4.32 14.11 8.64
C SER A 66 -5.07 13.51 7.44
N SER A 67 -4.55 13.70 6.24
CA SER A 67 -5.09 13.13 5.01
C SER A 67 -3.99 12.91 3.98
N LEU A 68 -4.14 11.88 3.16
CA LEU A 68 -3.17 11.46 2.16
C LEU A 68 -3.87 10.75 1.02
N LYS A 69 -3.57 11.16 -0.21
CA LYS A 69 -4.00 10.49 -1.43
C LYS A 69 -2.78 10.16 -2.26
N TYR A 70 -2.73 8.95 -2.82
CA TYR A 70 -1.61 8.48 -3.64
C TYR A 70 -2.01 7.29 -4.51
N ASP A 71 -1.17 6.99 -5.48
CA ASP A 71 -1.21 5.73 -6.22
C ASP A 71 -0.17 4.78 -5.59
N ALA A 72 -0.63 3.65 -5.07
CA ALA A 72 0.22 2.57 -4.60
C ALA A 72 0.60 1.69 -5.81
N VAL A 73 1.89 1.61 -6.11
CA VAL A 73 2.41 0.78 -7.20
C VAL A 73 3.20 -0.38 -6.60
N VAL A 74 2.79 -1.60 -6.90
CA VAL A 74 3.45 -2.83 -6.46
C VAL A 74 4.01 -3.57 -7.66
N THR A 75 5.28 -3.94 -7.60
CA THR A 75 5.94 -4.78 -8.59
C THR A 75 6.52 -5.98 -7.88
N ALA A 76 6.12 -7.18 -8.27
CA ALA A 76 6.69 -8.44 -7.78
C ALA A 76 7.61 -9.06 -8.84
N PRO A 77 8.56 -9.93 -8.45
CA PRO A 77 9.46 -10.58 -9.39
C PRO A 77 8.73 -11.34 -10.49
N GLY A 78 8.97 -10.98 -11.74
CA GLY A 78 8.35 -11.63 -12.90
C GLY A 78 6.88 -11.26 -13.16
N GLU A 79 6.31 -10.32 -12.41
CA GLU A 79 4.92 -9.90 -12.55
C GLU A 79 4.80 -8.46 -13.11
N VAL A 80 3.64 -8.17 -13.69
CA VAL A 80 3.30 -6.81 -14.14
C VAL A 80 2.97 -5.96 -12.94
N ALA A 81 3.44 -4.71 -12.91
CA ALA A 81 3.13 -3.77 -11.85
C ALA A 81 1.62 -3.54 -11.70
N VAL A 82 1.14 -3.60 -10.46
CA VAL A 82 -0.25 -3.31 -10.09
C VAL A 82 -0.33 -1.92 -9.48
N THR A 83 -1.28 -1.12 -9.93
CA THR A 83 -1.52 0.22 -9.39
C THR A 83 -2.89 0.27 -8.74
N THR A 84 -2.93 0.76 -7.51
CA THR A 84 -4.14 0.95 -6.71
C THR A 84 -4.18 2.39 -6.20
N LYS A 85 -5.32 3.06 -6.36
CA LYS A 85 -5.51 4.41 -5.80
C LYS A 85 -5.91 4.32 -4.35
N MET A 86 -5.28 5.14 -3.52
CA MET A 86 -5.44 5.13 -2.08
C MET A 86 -5.82 6.52 -1.55
N TRP A 87 -6.75 6.57 -0.62
CA TRP A 87 -7.13 7.77 0.14
C TRP A 87 -7.19 7.42 1.62
N TRP A 88 -6.52 8.23 2.44
CA TRP A 88 -6.52 8.13 3.89
C TRP A 88 -6.98 9.44 4.52
N LYS A 89 -7.82 9.34 5.55
CA LYS A 89 -8.24 10.49 6.35
C LYS A 89 -8.56 10.03 7.78
N GLY A 90 -7.65 10.27 8.72
CA GLY A 90 -7.79 9.75 10.07
C GLY A 90 -7.93 8.22 10.08
N GLU A 91 -9.04 7.71 10.59
CA GLU A 91 -9.35 6.28 10.67
C GLU A 91 -10.10 5.74 9.44
N LYS A 92 -10.27 6.57 8.39
CA LYS A 92 -10.98 6.18 7.17
C LYS A 92 -10.00 5.89 6.04
N MET A 93 -10.29 4.84 5.28
CA MET A 93 -9.54 4.47 4.10
C MET A 93 -10.47 4.13 2.94
N ARG A 94 -10.06 4.55 1.75
CA ARG A 94 -10.61 4.10 0.48
C ARG A 94 -9.48 3.56 -0.37
N MET A 95 -9.71 2.39 -0.97
CA MET A 95 -8.81 1.80 -1.96
C MET A 95 -9.61 1.50 -3.23
N GLU A 96 -9.07 1.87 -4.39
CA GLU A 96 -9.71 1.64 -5.68
C GLU A 96 -8.71 1.00 -6.64
N GLY A 97 -9.06 -0.18 -7.14
CA GLY A 97 -8.24 -0.93 -8.08
C GLY A 97 -9.08 -1.61 -9.16
N THR A 98 -8.41 -2.06 -10.22
CA THR A 98 -9.04 -2.83 -11.29
C THR A 98 -8.45 -4.23 -11.31
N PHE A 99 -9.29 -5.24 -11.14
CA PHE A 99 -8.93 -6.64 -11.15
C PHE A 99 -9.73 -7.35 -12.26
N GLU A 100 -9.04 -8.01 -13.17
CA GLU A 100 -9.66 -8.68 -14.33
C GLU A 100 -10.63 -7.78 -15.14
N GLY A 101 -10.29 -6.49 -15.23
CA GLY A 101 -11.11 -5.51 -15.95
C GLY A 101 -12.33 -5.00 -15.16
N LYS A 102 -12.51 -5.39 -13.90
CA LYS A 102 -13.57 -4.90 -13.02
C LYS A 102 -12.98 -3.97 -11.96
N THR A 103 -13.58 -2.81 -11.81
CA THR A 103 -13.22 -1.88 -10.72
C THR A 103 -13.83 -2.38 -9.42
N MET A 104 -13.02 -2.43 -8.37
CA MET A 104 -13.44 -2.69 -6.99
C MET A 104 -13.00 -1.54 -6.10
N VAL A 105 -13.85 -1.19 -5.15
CA VAL A 105 -13.60 -0.14 -4.18
C VAL A 105 -13.74 -0.73 -2.79
N TYR A 106 -12.68 -0.64 -1.99
CA TYR A 106 -12.71 -0.96 -0.57
C TYR A 106 -12.94 0.33 0.21
N LEU A 107 -13.89 0.31 1.12
CA LEU A 107 -14.18 1.41 2.04
C LEU A 107 -14.05 0.87 3.45
N ILE A 108 -13.23 1.51 4.27
CA ILE A 108 -13.00 1.11 5.65
C ILE A 108 -13.10 2.34 6.54
N ASP A 109 -13.86 2.19 7.61
CA ASP A 109 -13.98 3.14 8.71
C ASP A 109 -13.66 2.40 10.02
N MET A 110 -12.42 2.56 10.50
CA MET A 110 -11.95 1.90 11.72
C MET A 110 -12.62 2.48 12.95
N GLY A 111 -13.01 3.77 12.92
CA GLY A 111 -13.70 4.42 14.02
C GLY A 111 -15.13 3.92 14.21
N GLU A 112 -15.83 3.60 13.12
CA GLU A 112 -17.20 3.07 13.12
C GLU A 112 -17.25 1.53 13.06
N GLY A 113 -16.11 0.87 12.85
CA GLY A 113 -16.04 -0.58 12.75
C GLY A 113 -16.65 -1.14 11.47
N LEU A 114 -16.63 -0.37 10.37
CA LEU A 114 -17.26 -0.72 9.11
C LEU A 114 -16.23 -1.00 8.02
N ALA A 115 -16.48 -2.03 7.22
CA ALA A 115 -15.68 -2.34 6.04
C ALA A 115 -16.57 -2.87 4.90
N TYR A 116 -16.36 -2.36 3.68
CA TYR A 116 -17.13 -2.74 2.51
C TYR A 116 -16.24 -3.00 1.30
N ILE A 117 -16.64 -3.97 0.46
CA ILE A 117 -16.20 -4.07 -0.94
C ILE A 117 -17.37 -3.59 -1.81
N TYR A 118 -17.17 -2.50 -2.52
CA TYR A 118 -18.17 -1.94 -3.44
C TYR A 118 -17.77 -2.25 -4.89
N PHE A 119 -18.74 -2.70 -5.68
CA PHE A 119 -18.64 -2.99 -7.10
C PHE A 119 -19.40 -1.94 -7.91
N PRO A 120 -18.72 -0.89 -8.41
CA PRO A 120 -19.39 0.21 -9.09
C PRO A 120 -20.21 -0.19 -10.32
N ALA A 121 -19.72 -1.19 -11.09
CA ALA A 121 -20.36 -1.65 -12.32
C ALA A 121 -21.76 -2.26 -12.07
N ASP A 122 -21.94 -2.93 -10.93
CA ASP A 122 -23.17 -3.62 -10.56
C ASP A 122 -23.98 -2.82 -9.54
N ASN A 123 -23.44 -1.72 -9.02
CA ASN A 123 -23.97 -0.92 -7.91
C ASN A 123 -24.32 -1.78 -6.69
N THR A 124 -23.44 -2.73 -6.34
CA THR A 124 -23.61 -3.64 -5.23
C THR A 124 -22.44 -3.53 -4.25
N ALA A 125 -22.66 -3.86 -2.99
CA ALA A 125 -21.60 -3.92 -1.99
C ALA A 125 -21.74 -5.16 -1.09
N ILE A 126 -20.62 -5.60 -0.55
CA ILE A 126 -20.50 -6.65 0.46
C ILE A 126 -19.94 -5.99 1.72
N GLU A 127 -20.58 -6.24 2.86
CA GLU A 127 -20.00 -5.93 4.16
C GLU A 127 -18.97 -6.98 4.54
N MET A 128 -17.82 -6.55 5.06
CA MET A 128 -16.72 -7.41 5.50
C MET A 128 -16.57 -7.30 7.01
N ASP A 129 -16.02 -8.35 7.62
CA ASP A 129 -15.50 -8.24 8.97
C ASP A 129 -14.31 -7.27 9.01
N LEU A 130 -14.34 -6.30 9.94
CA LEU A 130 -13.28 -5.29 10.03
C LEU A 130 -11.92 -5.91 10.36
N ALA A 131 -11.88 -6.97 11.17
CA ALA A 131 -10.64 -7.63 11.53
C ALA A 131 -9.99 -8.31 10.31
N GLU A 132 -10.81 -8.96 9.45
CA GLU A 132 -10.35 -9.54 8.18
C GLU A 132 -9.90 -8.43 7.21
N ALA A 133 -10.63 -7.32 7.16
CA ALA A 133 -10.26 -6.17 6.35
C ALA A 133 -8.92 -5.57 6.79
N GLN A 134 -8.71 -5.37 8.09
CA GLN A 134 -7.45 -4.84 8.64
C GLN A 134 -6.26 -5.77 8.38
N GLU A 135 -6.42 -7.09 8.52
CA GLU A 135 -5.37 -8.04 8.17
C GLU A 135 -4.98 -7.96 6.69
N SER A 136 -5.95 -7.62 5.84
CA SER A 136 -5.77 -7.52 4.39
C SER A 136 -5.10 -6.23 3.94
N ILE A 137 -5.18 -5.13 4.71
CA ILE A 137 -4.75 -3.80 4.28
C ILE A 137 -3.38 -3.42 4.84
N GLY A 138 -3.03 -3.96 6.02
CA GLY A 138 -1.80 -3.62 6.71
C GLY A 138 -1.80 -2.21 7.34
N GLU A 139 -0.60 -1.71 7.62
CA GLU A 139 -0.40 -0.40 8.26
C GLU A 139 -0.62 0.76 7.27
N SER A 140 -1.15 1.87 7.76
CA SER A 140 -1.17 3.12 7.00
C SER A 140 0.25 3.63 6.72
N PRO A 141 0.47 4.49 5.71
CA PRO A 141 1.79 5.04 5.43
C PRO A 141 2.41 5.79 6.63
N THR A 142 1.59 6.39 7.50
CA THR A 142 2.04 7.05 8.71
C THR A 142 2.45 6.06 9.79
N GLU A 143 1.65 5.02 10.03
CA GLU A 143 1.99 3.93 10.97
C GLU A 143 3.24 3.17 10.50
N GLN A 144 3.38 2.90 9.21
CA GLN A 144 4.55 2.26 8.63
C GLN A 144 5.82 3.08 8.88
N SER A 145 5.74 4.41 8.76
CA SER A 145 6.85 5.30 9.07
C SER A 145 7.22 5.29 10.55
N GLU A 146 6.26 5.07 11.45
CA GLU A 146 6.54 4.93 12.89
C GLU A 146 7.12 3.56 13.24
N SER A 147 6.56 2.50 12.66
CA SER A 147 6.91 1.11 13.00
C SER A 147 8.31 0.71 12.52
N VAL A 148 8.84 1.35 11.46
CA VAL A 148 10.16 0.99 10.90
C VAL A 148 11.30 1.10 11.91
N THR A 149 11.20 1.99 12.89
CA THR A 149 12.24 2.19 13.92
C THR A 149 12.49 0.96 14.80
N GLN A 150 11.50 0.07 14.94
CA GLN A 150 11.62 -1.18 15.72
C GLN A 150 12.65 -2.16 15.12
N TYR A 151 12.95 -2.03 13.84
CA TYR A 151 13.90 -2.88 13.12
C TYR A 151 15.35 -2.36 13.18
N ASN A 152 15.62 -1.29 13.94
CA ASN A 152 16.94 -0.66 14.05
C ASN A 152 17.57 -0.34 12.68
N PRO A 153 16.92 0.45 11.84
CA PRO A 153 17.37 0.72 10.49
C PRO A 153 18.72 1.44 10.46
N VAL A 154 19.55 1.08 9.50
CA VAL A 154 20.83 1.75 9.22
C VAL A 154 20.61 2.75 8.10
N THR A 155 21.07 3.98 8.28
CA THR A 155 21.06 5.00 7.24
C THR A 155 22.17 4.72 6.23
N LEU A 156 21.81 4.64 4.94
CA LEU A 156 22.75 4.46 3.84
C LEU A 156 23.20 5.79 3.21
N GLY A 157 22.39 6.86 3.36
CA GLY A 157 22.64 8.16 2.80
C GLY A 157 21.35 8.90 2.42
N THR A 158 21.45 9.80 1.45
CA THR A 158 20.33 10.53 0.87
C THR A 158 20.30 10.33 -0.64
N GLU A 159 19.10 10.19 -1.21
CA GLU A 159 18.88 10.08 -2.65
C GLU A 159 17.69 10.96 -3.04
N VAL A 160 17.66 11.43 -4.29
CA VAL A 160 16.48 12.09 -4.86
C VAL A 160 15.63 11.05 -5.58
N LEU A 161 14.35 10.94 -5.21
CA LEU A 161 13.38 10.06 -5.84
C LEU A 161 12.17 10.87 -6.29
N ASP A 162 11.90 10.94 -7.58
CA ASP A 162 10.81 11.74 -8.17
C ASP A 162 10.82 13.20 -7.69
N GLY A 163 12.02 13.82 -7.66
CA GLY A 163 12.22 15.21 -7.19
C GLY A 163 12.07 15.41 -5.68
N LYS A 164 11.99 14.32 -4.89
CA LYS A 164 11.87 14.36 -3.43
C LYS A 164 13.18 13.93 -2.77
N ASN A 165 13.70 14.74 -1.86
CA ASN A 165 14.87 14.37 -1.06
C ASN A 165 14.48 13.27 -0.08
N CYS A 166 15.13 12.13 -0.16
CA CYS A 166 14.84 10.95 0.66
C CYS A 166 16.05 10.54 1.48
N ARG A 167 15.84 10.22 2.75
CA ARG A 167 16.77 9.46 3.56
C ARG A 167 16.61 7.99 3.20
N VAL A 168 17.70 7.35 2.78
CA VAL A 168 17.69 5.93 2.45
C VAL A 168 18.11 5.14 3.67
N ILE A 169 17.30 4.15 4.03
CA ILE A 169 17.53 3.26 5.17
C ILE A 169 17.47 1.80 4.74
N GLU A 170 18.20 0.96 5.45
CA GLU A 170 18.19 -0.49 5.26
C GLU A 170 17.97 -1.17 6.60
N TYR A 171 17.19 -2.21 6.63
CA TYR A 171 16.94 -3.06 7.79
C TYR A 171 16.61 -4.49 7.37
N THR A 172 16.60 -5.40 8.34
CA THR A 172 16.18 -6.77 8.12
C THR A 172 14.98 -7.06 9.01
N ALA A 173 13.89 -7.51 8.40
CA ALA A 173 12.70 -7.97 9.08
C ALA A 173 12.42 -9.40 8.67
N GLU A 174 12.34 -10.35 9.63
CA GLU A 174 12.08 -11.79 9.38
C GLU A 174 12.94 -12.45 8.30
N ALA A 175 14.23 -12.14 8.27
CA ALA A 175 15.20 -12.59 7.27
C ALA A 175 15.01 -11.94 5.86
N VAL A 176 14.10 -10.99 5.70
CA VAL A 176 13.94 -10.20 4.48
C VAL A 176 14.76 -8.93 4.58
N LYS A 177 15.69 -8.74 3.65
CA LYS A 177 16.45 -7.51 3.51
C LYS A 177 15.60 -6.45 2.84
N THR A 178 15.40 -5.31 3.51
CA THR A 178 14.52 -4.24 3.07
C THR A 178 15.27 -2.92 3.00
N LYS A 179 15.17 -2.23 1.87
CA LYS A 179 15.66 -0.87 1.65
C LYS A 179 14.46 0.05 1.49
N SER A 180 14.45 1.19 2.20
CA SER A 180 13.34 2.13 2.18
C SER A 180 13.81 3.56 1.97
N TRP A 181 13.02 4.36 1.23
CA TRP A 181 13.23 5.77 0.96
C TRP A 181 12.22 6.59 1.74
N VAL A 182 12.72 7.31 2.73
CA VAL A 182 11.93 8.18 3.62
C VAL A 182 11.99 9.61 3.07
N TRP A 183 10.88 10.15 2.62
CA TRP A 183 10.79 11.54 2.15
C TRP A 183 11.03 12.50 3.33
N ILE A 184 12.12 13.25 3.29
CA ILE A 184 12.63 14.04 4.42
C ILE A 184 11.64 15.13 4.86
N ASP A 185 10.88 15.72 3.93
CA ASP A 185 9.99 16.83 4.25
C ASP A 185 8.75 16.38 5.06
N TYR A 186 8.27 15.16 4.82
CA TYR A 186 7.03 14.65 5.41
C TYR A 186 7.21 13.42 6.30
N GLY A 187 8.40 12.83 6.33
CA GLY A 187 8.67 11.63 7.12
C GLY A 187 8.02 10.35 6.58
N LEU A 188 7.46 10.39 5.38
CA LEU A 188 6.80 9.25 4.75
C LEU A 188 7.79 8.33 4.05
N ILE A 189 7.63 7.03 4.24
CA ILE A 189 8.27 6.02 3.39
C ILE A 189 7.51 6.02 2.06
N ILE A 190 8.19 6.41 0.98
CA ILE A 190 7.58 6.51 -0.35
C ILE A 190 8.02 5.43 -1.32
N LYS A 191 9.05 4.66 -0.96
CA LYS A 191 9.48 3.47 -1.69
C LYS A 191 10.06 2.44 -0.74
N ILE A 192 9.75 1.18 -1.00
CA ILE A 192 10.28 0.02 -0.29
C ILE A 192 10.74 -1.00 -1.32
N GLU A 193 11.95 -1.53 -1.16
CA GLU A 193 12.46 -2.69 -1.89
C GLU A 193 12.71 -3.81 -0.89
N SER A 194 12.06 -4.94 -1.10
CA SER A 194 12.22 -6.15 -0.28
C SER A 194 12.81 -7.27 -1.11
N THR A 195 13.97 -7.78 -0.69
CA THR A 195 14.72 -8.81 -1.43
C THR A 195 14.62 -10.14 -0.69
N THR A 196 14.19 -11.16 -1.42
CA THR A 196 14.12 -12.56 -1.00
C THR A 196 14.90 -13.45 -1.98
N ASP A 197 14.93 -14.75 -1.76
CA ASP A 197 15.52 -15.72 -2.70
C ASP A 197 14.74 -15.78 -4.04
N GLU A 198 13.48 -15.33 -4.07
CA GLU A 198 12.64 -15.30 -5.25
C GLU A 198 12.85 -14.03 -6.10
N GLY A 199 13.53 -13.02 -5.55
CA GLY A 199 13.82 -11.75 -6.21
C GLY A 199 13.46 -10.54 -5.35
N THR A 200 13.43 -9.36 -6.00
CA THR A 200 13.10 -8.09 -5.33
C THR A 200 11.69 -7.65 -5.69
N SER A 201 10.87 -7.43 -4.66
CA SER A 201 9.58 -6.77 -4.77
C SER A 201 9.73 -5.28 -4.46
N VAL A 202 9.00 -4.44 -5.17
CA VAL A 202 9.03 -2.98 -5.00
C VAL A 202 7.63 -2.47 -4.71
N PHE A 203 7.52 -1.61 -3.71
CA PHE A 203 6.33 -0.83 -3.40
C PHE A 203 6.66 0.65 -3.48
N GLU A 204 5.86 1.44 -4.19
CA GLU A 204 6.06 2.88 -4.34
C GLU A 204 4.77 3.66 -4.16
N LEU A 205 4.87 4.82 -3.52
CA LEU A 205 3.82 5.83 -3.49
C LEU A 205 4.07 6.85 -4.60
N LYS A 206 3.18 6.90 -5.58
CA LYS A 206 3.21 7.87 -6.68
C LYS A 206 2.07 8.88 -6.54
N ASN A 207 2.18 10.01 -7.21
CA ASN A 207 1.12 11.03 -7.26
C ASN A 207 0.59 11.45 -5.88
N ILE A 208 1.50 11.60 -4.91
CA ILE A 208 1.18 11.92 -3.52
C ILE A 208 0.57 13.33 -3.44
N ASP A 209 -0.59 13.43 -2.77
CA ASP A 209 -1.33 14.67 -2.57
C ASP A 209 -1.86 14.73 -1.12
N PHE A 210 -1.61 15.84 -0.43
CA PHE A 210 -2.03 16.11 0.94
C PHE A 210 -3.28 17.01 1.01
N GLY A 211 -3.93 17.25 -0.12
CA GLY A 211 -5.14 18.05 -0.20
C GLY A 211 -6.29 17.46 0.60
N ALA A 212 -7.27 18.31 0.96
CA ALA A 212 -8.45 17.90 1.70
C ALA A 212 -9.25 16.83 0.92
N ILE A 213 -9.64 15.76 1.62
CA ILE A 213 -10.47 14.69 1.08
C ILE A 213 -11.88 14.82 1.66
N PRO A 214 -12.92 14.92 0.82
CA PRO A 214 -14.32 14.97 1.30
C PRO A 214 -14.71 13.66 2.01
N ASP A 215 -15.54 13.74 3.06
CA ASP A 215 -16.00 12.55 3.80
C ASP A 215 -16.79 11.59 2.92
N SER A 216 -17.55 12.10 1.95
CA SER A 216 -18.30 11.30 0.97
C SER A 216 -17.43 10.34 0.14
N MET A 217 -16.10 10.54 0.10
CA MET A 217 -15.19 9.60 -0.54
C MET A 217 -15.11 8.26 0.19
N PHE A 218 -15.45 8.23 1.47
CA PHE A 218 -15.37 7.06 2.34
C PHE A 218 -16.73 6.41 2.62
N GLU A 219 -17.79 6.90 1.94
CA GLU A 219 -19.16 6.42 2.11
C GLU A 219 -19.60 5.61 0.89
N LEU A 220 -20.49 4.64 1.11
CA LEU A 220 -21.17 3.96 0.01
C LEU A 220 -22.07 4.95 -0.74
N PRO A 221 -22.09 4.92 -2.08
CA PRO A 221 -23.05 5.72 -2.85
C PRO A 221 -24.51 5.42 -2.48
N ALA A 222 -25.39 6.39 -2.62
CA ALA A 222 -26.81 6.18 -2.40
C ALA A 222 -27.40 5.12 -3.35
N GLY A 223 -28.23 4.23 -2.83
CA GLY A 223 -28.92 3.20 -3.63
C GLY A 223 -28.09 1.96 -3.95
N VAL A 224 -26.96 1.79 -3.29
CA VAL A 224 -26.17 0.54 -3.37
C VAL A 224 -27.00 -0.61 -2.80
N GLN A 225 -26.99 -1.75 -3.48
CA GLN A 225 -27.63 -2.98 -3.02
C GLN A 225 -26.62 -3.80 -2.23
N MET A 226 -26.93 -4.11 -0.98
CA MET A 226 -26.11 -4.98 -0.16
C MET A 226 -26.28 -6.43 -0.61
N MET A 227 -25.17 -7.10 -0.86
CA MET A 227 -25.15 -8.55 -1.14
C MET A 227 -24.83 -9.31 0.14
N GLU A 228 -25.63 -10.32 0.45
CA GLU A 228 -25.26 -11.31 1.44
C GLU A 228 -24.29 -12.32 0.81
N ILE A 229 -23.13 -12.52 1.42
CA ILE A 229 -22.28 -13.66 1.02
C ILE A 229 -22.99 -14.89 1.54
N PRO A 230 -23.42 -15.84 0.67
CA PRO A 230 -23.92 -17.11 1.16
C PRO A 230 -22.79 -17.73 1.99
N PHE A 231 -23.02 -17.91 3.28
CA PHE A 231 -22.09 -18.55 4.19
C PHE A 231 -21.72 -19.91 3.59
N LEU A 232 -20.54 -20.00 2.97
CA LEU A 232 -19.94 -21.28 2.62
C LEU A 232 -19.54 -21.92 3.95
N GLY A 233 -20.49 -22.65 4.55
CA GLY A 233 -20.24 -23.39 5.78
C GLY A 233 -19.04 -24.32 5.54
N LEU A 234 -17.91 -24.01 6.20
CA LEU A 234 -16.76 -24.87 6.42
C LEU A 234 -17.00 -25.69 7.68
#